data_82e52b5736b39b39261d0dbdf19b989a
#
_entry.id   82e52b5736b39b39261d0dbdf19b989a
#
_cell.length_a   1.000
_cell.length_b   1.000
_cell.length_c   1.000
_cell.angle_alpha   90.00
_cell.angle_beta   90.00
_cell.angle_gamma   90.00
#
_symmetry.space_group_name_H-M   'P 1'
#
loop_
_entity.id
_entity.type
_entity.pdbx_description
1 polymer ?
#
loop_
_entity_poly.entity_id
_entity_poly.type
_entity_poly.pdbx_seq_one_letter_code
_entity_poly.pdbx_strand_id
1 'polypeptide(L)'
;MVVEKVERAYRFAADYHRDQRRRSGEPYINHPVEVALILAKDLRMDEDTICAALLHDTVEDTDVTLQEIESLFGRDISFLVDGVTKVSRARSGMRDLGSYLPETKDNLTKLLIAVGEDVRVIIIKLADRLHNMQTLQYMPPDKQYVALSYAA
;
A
#
# COMPACT_ATOMS: atom_id res chain seq x y z
N MET A 1 6.83 24.07 -2.66
CA MET A 1 5.51 23.54 -2.48
C MET A 1 5.45 22.05 -2.82
N VAL A 2 4.53 21.42 -2.21
CA VAL A 2 4.13 20.03 -2.16
C VAL A 2 4.12 19.30 -3.51
N VAL A 3 3.82 20.00 -4.61
CA VAL A 3 3.57 19.40 -5.93
C VAL A 3 4.81 18.72 -6.51
N GLU A 4 5.97 19.32 -6.32
CA GLU A 4 7.22 18.80 -6.92
C GLU A 4 7.59 17.42 -6.37
N LYS A 5 7.48 17.25 -5.06
CA LYS A 5 7.83 15.99 -4.40
C LYS A 5 6.84 14.88 -4.76
N VAL A 6 5.55 15.20 -4.81
CA VAL A 6 4.50 14.27 -5.24
C VAL A 6 4.70 13.88 -6.71
N GLU A 7 5.02 14.83 -7.56
CA GLU A 7 5.30 14.56 -8.98
C GLU A 7 6.50 13.64 -9.16
N ARG A 8 7.57 13.86 -8.40
CA ARG A 8 8.74 12.99 -8.42
C ARG A 8 8.39 11.57 -7.98
N ALA A 9 7.60 11.43 -6.92
CA ALA A 9 7.14 10.13 -6.44
C ALA A 9 6.28 9.42 -7.48
N TYR A 10 5.37 10.15 -8.13
CA TYR A 10 4.56 9.61 -9.22
C TYR A 10 5.43 9.11 -10.38
N ARG A 11 6.36 9.92 -10.85
CA ARG A 11 7.23 9.55 -11.97
C ARG A 11 8.08 8.32 -11.65
N PHE A 12 8.62 8.28 -10.44
CA PHE A 12 9.40 7.13 -9.97
C PHE A 12 8.54 5.85 -9.98
N ALA A 13 7.36 5.91 -9.38
CA ALA A 13 6.46 4.77 -9.34
C ALA A 13 6.00 4.35 -10.74
N ALA A 14 5.68 5.30 -11.60
CA ALA A 14 5.24 5.02 -12.96
C ALA A 14 6.33 4.29 -13.76
N ASP A 15 7.60 4.67 -13.59
CA ASP A 15 8.72 4.00 -14.26
C ASP A 15 8.86 2.55 -13.81
N TYR A 16 8.78 2.28 -12.51
CA TYR A 16 8.93 0.92 -11.99
C TYR A 16 7.72 0.03 -12.26
N HIS A 17 6.53 0.61 -12.42
CA HIS A 17 5.30 -0.14 -12.75
C HIS A 17 4.99 -0.17 -14.24
N ARG A 18 5.87 0.34 -15.08
CA ARG A 18 5.62 0.56 -16.52
C ARG A 18 5.07 -0.66 -17.24
N ASP A 19 5.62 -1.83 -16.97
CA ASP A 19 5.25 -3.08 -17.63
C ASP A 19 4.22 -3.91 -16.86
N GLN A 20 3.74 -3.39 -15.74
CA GLN A 20 2.77 -4.07 -14.90
C GLN A 20 1.36 -3.64 -15.21
N ARG A 21 0.43 -4.60 -15.20
CA ARG A 21 -0.98 -4.37 -15.45
C ARG A 21 -1.83 -4.96 -14.34
N ARG A 22 -2.96 -4.31 -14.08
CA ARG A 22 -3.98 -4.84 -13.18
C ARG A 22 -4.80 -5.90 -13.91
N ARG A 23 -5.60 -6.65 -13.15
CA ARG A 23 -6.51 -7.67 -13.70
C ARG A 23 -7.53 -7.09 -14.68
N SER A 24 -7.86 -5.81 -14.56
CA SER A 24 -8.70 -5.08 -15.50
C SER A 24 -8.04 -4.82 -16.85
N GLY A 25 -6.72 -5.03 -16.97
CA GLY A 25 -5.93 -4.72 -18.14
C GLY A 25 -5.35 -3.30 -18.16
N GLU A 26 -5.75 -2.44 -17.24
CA GLU A 26 -5.22 -1.08 -17.13
C GLU A 26 -3.78 -1.07 -16.56
N PRO A 27 -2.99 0.00 -16.82
CA PRO A 27 -1.66 0.11 -16.23
C PRO A 27 -1.70 0.06 -14.71
N TYR A 28 -0.76 -0.64 -14.09
CA TYR A 28 -0.73 -0.83 -12.64
C TYR A 28 -0.64 0.49 -11.89
N ILE A 29 0.06 1.48 -12.43
CA ILE A 29 0.24 2.80 -11.78
C ILE A 29 -1.10 3.47 -11.45
N ASN A 30 -2.18 3.14 -12.15
CA ASN A 30 -3.48 3.70 -11.86
C ASN A 30 -3.95 3.39 -10.43
N HIS A 31 -3.58 2.23 -9.88
CA HIS A 31 -3.94 1.87 -8.51
C HIS A 31 -3.29 2.79 -7.47
N PRO A 32 -1.97 2.93 -7.37
CA PRO A 32 -1.39 3.86 -6.40
C PRO A 32 -1.81 5.32 -6.63
N VAL A 33 -2.06 5.72 -7.86
CA VAL A 33 -2.60 7.08 -8.14
C VAL A 33 -3.99 7.25 -7.54
N GLU A 34 -4.89 6.28 -7.71
CA GLU A 34 -6.24 6.35 -7.13
C GLU A 34 -6.19 6.32 -5.60
N VAL A 35 -5.31 5.53 -5.01
CA VAL A 35 -5.09 5.52 -3.56
C VAL A 35 -4.61 6.90 -3.09
N ALA A 36 -3.65 7.49 -3.79
CA ALA A 36 -3.14 8.83 -3.49
C ALA A 36 -4.23 9.90 -3.60
N LEU A 37 -5.13 9.78 -4.58
CA LEU A 37 -6.27 10.69 -4.74
C LEU A 37 -7.25 10.59 -3.59
N ILE A 38 -7.55 9.39 -3.11
CA ILE A 38 -8.39 9.20 -1.91
C ILE A 38 -7.76 9.92 -0.72
N LEU A 39 -6.46 9.73 -0.51
CA LEU A 39 -5.75 10.35 0.60
C LEU A 39 -5.70 11.88 0.49
N ALA A 40 -5.53 12.41 -0.70
CA ALA A 40 -5.44 13.85 -0.92
C ALA A 40 -6.80 14.55 -0.86
N LYS A 41 -7.79 14.01 -1.55
CA LYS A 41 -9.11 14.68 -1.72
C LYS A 41 -10.08 14.37 -0.60
N ASP A 42 -10.21 13.11 -0.25
CA ASP A 42 -11.23 12.69 0.70
C ASP A 42 -10.76 12.79 2.14
N LEU A 43 -9.50 12.47 2.39
CA LEU A 43 -8.92 12.44 3.74
C LEU A 43 -8.00 13.61 4.03
N ARG A 44 -7.66 14.42 3.03
CA ARG A 44 -6.80 15.61 3.15
C ARG A 44 -5.50 15.34 3.92
N MET A 45 -4.84 14.25 3.56
CA MET A 45 -3.58 13.85 4.19
C MET A 45 -2.41 14.71 3.71
N ASP A 46 -1.32 14.66 4.47
CA ASP A 46 -0.11 15.40 4.17
C ASP A 46 0.68 14.82 2.98
N GLU A 47 1.63 15.61 2.51
CA GLU A 47 2.47 15.29 1.36
C GLU A 47 3.21 13.96 1.51
N ASP A 48 3.80 13.72 2.68
CA ASP A 48 4.57 12.50 2.93
C ASP A 48 3.69 11.25 2.84
N THR A 49 2.45 11.34 3.33
CA THR A 49 1.47 10.26 3.23
C THR A 49 1.12 9.96 1.78
N ILE A 50 0.88 11.00 0.98
CA ILE A 50 0.56 10.87 -0.45
C ILE A 50 1.74 10.24 -1.20
N CYS A 51 2.95 10.71 -0.96
CA CYS A 51 4.15 10.15 -1.57
C CYS A 51 4.37 8.69 -1.19
N ALA A 52 4.17 8.36 0.09
CA ALA A 52 4.31 6.99 0.56
C ALA A 52 3.29 6.05 -0.11
N ALA A 53 2.07 6.53 -0.32
CA ALA A 53 1.04 5.77 -1.04
C ALA A 53 1.46 5.49 -2.49
N LEU A 54 2.02 6.49 -3.17
CA LEU A 54 2.50 6.32 -4.54
C LEU A 54 3.66 5.33 -4.64
N LEU A 55 4.50 5.24 -3.61
CA LEU A 55 5.75 4.48 -3.63
C LEU A 55 5.66 3.08 -3.00
N HIS A 56 4.64 2.79 -2.19
CA HIS A 56 4.67 1.58 -1.36
C HIS A 56 4.73 0.28 -2.19
N ASP A 57 4.00 0.22 -3.31
CA ASP A 57 3.98 -0.98 -4.15
C ASP A 57 5.29 -1.18 -4.92
N THR A 58 6.11 -0.15 -5.12
CA THR A 58 7.40 -0.31 -5.77
C THR A 58 8.34 -1.20 -4.95
N VAL A 59 8.32 -1.05 -3.64
CA VAL A 59 9.14 -1.88 -2.75
C VAL A 59 8.61 -3.31 -2.69
N GLU A 60 7.27 -3.48 -2.68
CA GLU A 60 6.66 -4.80 -2.61
C GLU A 60 6.75 -5.59 -3.90
N ASP A 61 6.58 -4.93 -5.05
CA ASP A 61 6.37 -5.57 -6.35
C ASP A 61 7.52 -5.42 -7.33
N THR A 62 8.56 -4.67 -6.99
CA THR A 62 9.73 -4.47 -7.84
C THR A 62 11.02 -4.62 -7.03
N ASP A 63 12.16 -4.39 -7.66
CA ASP A 63 13.49 -4.49 -7.03
C ASP A 63 13.89 -3.24 -6.24
N VAL A 64 13.00 -2.26 -6.11
CA VAL A 64 13.26 -1.03 -5.35
C VAL A 64 13.44 -1.36 -3.88
N THR A 65 14.50 -0.81 -3.27
CA THR A 65 14.80 -1.00 -1.84
C THR A 65 14.35 0.22 -1.03
N LEU A 66 14.12 0.01 0.27
CA LEU A 66 13.84 1.10 1.21
C LEU A 66 14.99 2.11 1.26
N GLN A 67 16.22 1.66 1.08
CA GLN A 67 17.39 2.55 1.05
C GLN A 67 17.32 3.51 -0.13
N GLU A 68 16.89 3.04 -1.30
CA GLU A 68 16.68 3.91 -2.47
C GLU A 68 15.60 4.95 -2.21
N ILE A 69 14.49 4.53 -1.59
CA ILE A 69 13.38 5.44 -1.22
C ILE A 69 13.90 6.50 -0.25
N GLU A 70 14.66 6.11 0.78
CA GLU A 70 15.21 7.05 1.75
C GLU A 70 16.15 8.06 1.09
N SER A 71 17.03 7.60 0.19
CA SER A 71 17.98 8.46 -0.52
C SER A 71 17.28 9.49 -1.42
N LEU A 72 16.19 9.11 -2.06
CA LEU A 72 15.50 9.95 -3.03
C LEU A 72 14.41 10.84 -2.42
N PHE A 73 13.72 10.36 -1.39
CA PHE A 73 12.52 11.00 -0.85
C PHE A 73 12.60 11.36 0.64
N GLY A 74 13.63 10.89 1.32
CA GLY A 74 13.85 11.20 2.73
C GLY A 74 13.37 10.13 3.69
N ARG A 75 13.76 10.31 4.95
CA ARG A 75 13.54 9.34 6.02
C ARG A 75 12.05 9.16 6.36
N ASP A 76 11.28 10.25 6.38
CA ASP A 76 9.88 10.21 6.80
C ASP A 76 9.04 9.39 5.82
N ILE A 77 9.24 9.59 4.52
CA ILE A 77 8.55 8.82 3.48
C ILE A 77 8.98 7.35 3.52
N SER A 78 10.28 7.09 3.65
CA SER A 78 10.81 5.74 3.76
C SER A 78 10.22 5.00 4.97
N PHE A 79 10.10 5.69 6.10
CA PHE A 79 9.49 5.14 7.31
C PHE A 79 8.03 4.72 7.08
N LEU A 80 7.25 5.58 6.41
CA LEU A 80 5.85 5.28 6.10
C LEU A 80 5.74 4.10 5.12
N VAL A 81 6.57 4.07 4.08
CA VAL A 81 6.59 2.96 3.12
C VAL A 81 6.94 1.64 3.82
N ASP A 82 7.94 1.66 4.69
CA ASP A 82 8.33 0.48 5.48
C ASP A 82 7.17 -0.01 6.35
N GLY A 83 6.48 0.90 7.02
CA GLY A 83 5.31 0.58 7.85
C GLY A 83 4.20 -0.08 7.05
N VAL A 84 3.86 0.48 5.88
CA VAL A 84 2.82 -0.10 5.00
C VAL A 84 3.24 -1.49 4.51
N THR A 85 4.51 -1.66 4.16
CA THR A 85 5.05 -2.97 3.73
C THR A 85 4.93 -4.01 4.85
N LYS A 86 5.27 -3.64 6.09
CA LYS A 86 5.14 -4.53 7.25
C LYS A 86 3.69 -4.94 7.49
N VAL A 87 2.74 -4.02 7.37
CA VAL A 87 1.30 -4.31 7.49
C VAL A 87 0.87 -5.29 6.41
N SER A 88 1.30 -5.07 5.17
CA SER A 88 0.99 -5.97 4.05
C SER A 88 1.52 -7.38 4.28
N ARG A 89 2.75 -7.52 4.76
CA ARG A 89 3.39 -8.81 5.06
C ARG A 89 2.70 -9.53 6.21
N ALA A 90 2.37 -8.84 7.29
CA ALA A 90 1.66 -9.41 8.41
C ALA A 90 0.31 -9.97 7.97
N ARG A 91 -0.41 -9.23 7.11
CA ARG A 91 -1.70 -9.65 6.57
C ARG A 91 -1.58 -10.85 5.64
N SER A 92 -0.55 -10.90 4.80
CA SER A 92 -0.29 -12.06 3.93
C SER A 92 0.00 -13.30 4.76
N GLY A 93 0.78 -13.16 5.83
CA GLY A 93 1.04 -14.24 6.77
C GLY A 93 -0.24 -14.76 7.42
N MET A 94 -1.15 -13.87 7.80
CA MET A 94 -2.47 -14.27 8.36
C MET A 94 -3.31 -15.06 7.37
N ARG A 95 -3.23 -14.73 6.08
CA ARG A 95 -3.94 -15.47 5.02
C ARG A 95 -3.37 -16.84 4.79
N ASP A 96 -2.04 -16.93 4.74
CA ASP A 96 -1.32 -18.16 4.39
C ASP A 96 -1.42 -19.22 5.49
N LEU A 97 -1.54 -18.78 6.74
CA LEU A 97 -1.52 -19.65 7.91
C LEU A 97 -2.89 -20.20 8.31
N GLY A 98 -3.95 -19.76 7.63
CA GLY A 98 -5.30 -20.26 7.90
C GLY A 98 -5.77 -20.01 9.33
N SER A 99 -6.26 -21.04 10.01
CA SER A 99 -6.93 -20.91 11.30
C SER A 99 -6.03 -21.17 12.51
N TYR A 100 -4.72 -21.10 12.40
CA TYR A 100 -3.82 -21.33 13.53
C TYR A 100 -3.78 -20.10 14.46
N LEU A 101 -4.47 -20.20 15.57
CA LEU A 101 -4.64 -19.13 16.55
C LEU A 101 -3.33 -18.53 17.11
N PRO A 102 -2.26 -19.30 17.44
CA PRO A 102 -1.03 -18.71 17.97
C PRO A 102 -0.33 -17.83 16.96
N GLU A 103 -0.27 -18.24 15.69
CA GLU A 103 0.38 -17.48 14.62
C GLU A 103 -0.44 -16.26 14.25
N THR A 104 -1.78 -16.37 14.27
CA THR A 104 -2.68 -15.22 14.08
C THR A 104 -2.43 -14.17 15.15
N LYS A 105 -2.23 -14.57 16.39
CA LYS A 105 -1.93 -13.67 17.50
C LYS A 105 -0.61 -12.94 17.29
N ASP A 106 0.44 -13.65 16.86
CA ASP A 106 1.75 -13.05 16.57
C ASP A 106 1.66 -12.06 15.41
N ASN A 107 0.91 -12.39 14.37
CA ASN A 107 0.71 -11.51 13.22
C ASN A 107 -0.09 -10.28 13.61
N LEU A 108 -1.09 -10.42 14.47
CA LEU A 108 -1.85 -9.30 15.01
C LEU A 108 -0.94 -8.39 15.84
N THR A 109 -0.08 -8.96 16.67
CA THR A 109 0.90 -8.20 17.46
C THR A 109 1.83 -7.40 16.55
N LYS A 110 2.37 -8.02 15.50
CA LYS A 110 3.22 -7.33 14.51
C LYS A 110 2.47 -6.19 13.82
N LEU A 111 1.20 -6.42 13.47
CA LEU A 111 0.34 -5.40 12.88
C LEU A 111 0.15 -4.22 13.84
N LEU A 112 -0.15 -4.48 15.09
CA LEU A 112 -0.35 -3.45 16.12
C LEU A 112 0.93 -2.66 16.38
N ILE A 113 2.09 -3.30 16.36
CA ILE A 113 3.39 -2.63 16.51
C ILE A 113 3.63 -1.69 15.33
N ALA A 114 3.40 -2.16 14.10
CA ALA A 114 3.57 -1.35 12.90
C ALA A 114 2.64 -0.12 12.90
N VAL A 115 1.38 -0.30 13.30
CA VAL A 115 0.40 0.79 13.41
C VAL A 115 0.74 1.75 14.54
N GLY A 116 1.25 1.24 15.67
CA GLY A 116 1.56 2.04 16.85
C GLY A 116 2.64 3.09 16.63
N GLU A 117 3.48 2.93 15.60
CA GLU A 117 4.53 3.89 15.28
C GLU A 117 4.00 5.13 14.57
N ASP A 118 3.03 4.96 13.63
CA ASP A 118 2.42 6.10 12.92
C ASP A 118 1.06 5.68 12.35
N VAL A 119 0.00 6.38 12.75
CA VAL A 119 -1.36 6.10 12.30
C VAL A 119 -1.53 6.27 10.77
N ARG A 120 -0.69 7.07 10.13
CA ARG A 120 -0.74 7.28 8.69
C ARG A 120 -0.52 5.98 7.91
N VAL A 121 0.22 5.04 8.48
CA VAL A 121 0.44 3.71 7.90
C VAL A 121 -0.89 2.97 7.70
N ILE A 122 -1.74 2.95 8.73
CA ILE A 122 -3.04 2.27 8.62
C ILE A 122 -3.98 3.02 7.68
N ILE A 123 -3.92 4.35 7.66
CA ILE A 123 -4.74 5.17 6.77
C ILE A 123 -4.40 4.89 5.30
N ILE A 124 -3.13 4.79 4.97
CA ILE A 124 -2.69 4.41 3.61
C ILE A 124 -3.25 3.02 3.26
N LYS A 125 -3.13 2.07 4.18
CA LYS A 125 -3.58 0.70 3.93
C LYS A 125 -5.09 0.61 3.77
N LEU A 126 -5.85 1.41 4.52
CA LEU A 126 -7.31 1.49 4.36
C LEU A 126 -7.70 2.06 3.00
N ALA A 127 -7.02 3.10 2.53
CA ALA A 127 -7.25 3.68 1.21
C ALA A 127 -6.91 2.68 0.09
N ASP A 128 -5.81 1.94 0.25
CA ASP A 128 -5.42 0.86 -0.65
C ASP A 128 -6.52 -0.20 -0.75
N ARG A 129 -7.03 -0.62 0.39
CA ARG A 129 -8.13 -1.58 0.46
C ARG A 129 -9.41 -1.06 -0.16
N LEU A 130 -9.74 0.20 0.08
CA LEU A 130 -10.94 0.82 -0.50
C LEU A 130 -10.89 0.77 -2.02
N HIS A 131 -9.77 1.13 -2.62
CA HIS A 131 -9.64 1.06 -4.09
C HIS A 131 -9.71 -0.39 -4.59
N ASN A 132 -9.09 -1.33 -3.89
CA ASN A 132 -9.18 -2.75 -4.24
C ASN A 132 -10.62 -3.25 -4.20
N MET A 133 -11.41 -2.80 -3.25
CA MET A 133 -12.85 -3.13 -3.17
C MET A 133 -13.63 -2.52 -4.33
N GLN A 134 -13.32 -1.29 -4.72
CA GLN A 134 -13.96 -0.61 -5.86
C GLN A 134 -13.68 -1.30 -7.19
N THR A 135 -12.54 -2.01 -7.30
CA THR A 135 -12.14 -2.73 -8.51
C THR A 135 -12.33 -4.25 -8.40
N LEU A 136 -13.09 -4.70 -7.40
CA LEU A 136 -13.29 -6.11 -7.09
C LEU A 136 -13.88 -6.91 -8.24
N GLN A 137 -14.72 -6.29 -9.07
CA GLN A 137 -15.37 -6.90 -10.22
C GLN A 137 -14.39 -7.51 -11.24
N TYR A 138 -13.14 -7.05 -11.24
CA TYR A 138 -12.09 -7.55 -12.15
C TYR A 138 -11.34 -8.75 -11.59
N MET A 139 -11.65 -9.17 -10.38
CA MET A 139 -11.04 -10.36 -9.77
C MET A 139 -11.86 -11.61 -10.07
N PRO A 140 -11.24 -12.81 -10.13
CA PRO A 140 -11.99 -14.06 -10.18
C PRO A 140 -12.97 -14.18 -9.00
N PRO A 141 -14.14 -14.84 -9.17
CA PRO A 141 -15.17 -14.90 -8.13
C PRO A 141 -14.68 -15.43 -6.77
N ASP A 142 -13.81 -16.43 -6.77
CA ASP A 142 -13.23 -16.97 -5.54
C ASP A 142 -12.36 -15.92 -4.80
N LYS A 143 -11.61 -15.11 -5.55
CA LYS A 143 -10.79 -14.03 -5.00
C LYS A 143 -11.66 -12.89 -4.49
N GLN A 144 -12.78 -12.59 -5.15
CA GLN A 144 -13.74 -11.59 -4.68
C GLN A 144 -14.27 -11.95 -3.30
N TYR A 145 -14.66 -13.21 -3.11
CA TYR A 145 -15.16 -13.68 -1.82
C TYR A 145 -14.09 -13.54 -0.73
N VAL A 146 -12.87 -13.96 -1.01
CA VAL A 146 -11.76 -13.86 -0.07
C VAL A 146 -11.48 -12.39 0.28
N ALA A 147 -11.44 -11.51 -0.71
CA ALA A 147 -11.23 -10.08 -0.50
C ALA A 147 -12.30 -9.47 0.40
N LEU A 148 -13.57 -9.81 0.16
CA LEU A 148 -14.69 -9.34 0.98
C LEU A 148 -14.59 -9.82 2.42
N SER A 149 -14.22 -11.07 2.66
CA SER A 149 -14.11 -11.61 4.00
C SER A 149 -12.98 -10.97 4.80
N TYR A 150 -11.92 -10.52 4.15
CA TYR A 150 -10.81 -9.81 4.81
C TYR A 150 -11.06 -8.31 4.98
N ALA A 151 -11.93 -7.72 4.19
CA ALA A 151 -12.28 -6.30 4.31
C ALA A 151 -13.28 -6.05 5.46
N ALA A 152 -14.08 -7.06 5.76
CA ALA A 152 -14.98 -6.99 6.90
C ALA A 152 -14.25 -7.24 8.20
#